data_59dc2d6bf1ca4f9a0b86ac84dd7bfb24
#
_entry.id   59dc2d6bf1ca4f9a0b86ac84dd7bfb24
#
_cell.length_a   1.000
_cell.length_b   1.000
_cell.length_c   1.000
_cell.angle_alpha   90.00
_cell.angle_beta   90.00
_cell.angle_gamma   90.00
#
_symmetry.space_group_name_H-M   'P 1'
#
loop_
_entity.id
_entity.type
_entity.pdbx_description
1 polymer ?
#
loop_
_entity_poly.entity_id
_entity_poly.type
_entity_poly.pdbx_seq_one_letter_code
_entity_poly.pdbx_strand_id
1 'polypeptide(L)'
;EDVLAVVQRAPETAPEVPDAWADAAATESVFGDHDARSFDVVSIDYNGTITPVTTDPGQWTASRGERGIVVSGRDMRSARAQMRHILGEQSATIASTAAEPGFTPNVTFTRLGEHQLYTAIIAPSPESPYAHAEKLPVLMKPYGGPGFQQVIASQSFYWEGQWWADQGFLVVTADGRGTTGRGPAWDREIFEDMKDVTLADQVEAVNALPEAVARLNADVESRAAQPAAGDQADAENHPPALRATS
;
A
#
# COMPACT_ATOMS: atom_id res chain seq x y z
N GLU A 1 -11.11 -30.53 3.98
CA GLU A 1 -11.52 -29.13 4.19
C GLU A 1 -10.27 -28.29 4.39
N ASP A 2 -10.16 -27.16 3.65
CA ASP A 2 -9.03 -26.25 3.77
C ASP A 2 -9.37 -25.10 4.71
N VAL A 3 -8.35 -24.45 5.26
CA VAL A 3 -8.49 -23.23 6.03
C VAL A 3 -8.28 -22.03 5.11
N LEU A 4 -9.13 -21.01 5.20
CA LEU A 4 -8.86 -19.71 4.60
C LEU A 4 -8.06 -18.85 5.57
N ALA A 5 -7.00 -18.23 5.07
CA ALA A 5 -6.20 -17.29 5.82
C ALA A 5 -6.03 -15.98 5.04
N VAL A 6 -6.03 -14.87 5.76
CA VAL A 6 -5.57 -13.58 5.22
C VAL A 6 -4.09 -13.45 5.56
N VAL A 7 -3.28 -13.27 4.54
CA VAL A 7 -1.82 -13.16 4.68
C VAL A 7 -1.34 -11.86 4.05
N GLN A 8 -0.34 -11.28 4.65
CA GLN A 8 0.38 -10.18 4.02
C GLN A 8 1.37 -10.76 3.01
N ARG A 9 1.57 -10.06 1.89
CA ARG A 9 2.65 -10.41 0.98
C ARG A 9 3.97 -10.32 1.73
N ALA A 10 4.81 -11.33 1.57
CA ALA A 10 5.97 -11.60 2.41
C ALA A 10 6.76 -10.33 2.79
N PRO A 11 7.23 -10.19 4.04
CA PRO A 11 8.04 -9.06 4.48
C PRO A 11 9.41 -9.08 3.78
N GLU A 12 9.97 -7.91 3.53
CA GLU A 12 11.30 -7.74 2.88
C GLU A 12 12.44 -8.44 3.61
N THR A 13 12.30 -8.56 4.92
CA THR A 13 13.21 -9.34 5.76
C THR A 13 12.42 -10.47 6.36
N ALA A 14 12.76 -11.71 5.96
CA ALA A 14 12.28 -12.85 6.72
C ALA A 14 12.67 -12.64 8.20
N PRO A 15 11.72 -12.78 9.14
CA PRO A 15 12.09 -12.75 10.54
C PRO A 15 13.17 -13.78 10.77
N GLU A 16 14.15 -13.50 11.67
CA GLU A 16 15.03 -14.54 12.17
C GLU A 16 14.16 -15.63 12.79
N VAL A 17 13.96 -16.71 12.06
CA VAL A 17 13.24 -17.88 12.57
C VAL A 17 14.22 -18.74 13.35
N PRO A 18 13.82 -19.28 14.51
CA PRO A 18 14.62 -20.27 15.21
C PRO A 18 15.02 -21.39 14.27
N ASP A 19 16.25 -21.91 14.39
CA ASP A 19 16.77 -22.99 13.55
C ASP A 19 15.83 -24.18 13.38
N ALA A 20 15.02 -24.48 14.41
CA ALA A 20 14.00 -25.53 14.37
C ALA A 20 12.85 -25.26 13.36
N TRP A 21 12.76 -24.05 12.80
CA TRP A 21 11.70 -23.61 11.87
C TRP A 21 12.29 -23.08 10.56
N ALA A 22 13.59 -23.22 10.38
CA ALA A 22 14.32 -22.72 9.21
C ALA A 22 13.77 -23.30 7.89
N ASP A 23 13.39 -24.58 7.90
CA ASP A 23 12.80 -25.25 6.73
C ASP A 23 11.41 -24.71 6.36
N ALA A 24 10.68 -24.14 7.34
CA ALA A 24 9.39 -23.50 7.08
C ALA A 24 9.51 -22.06 6.57
N ALA A 25 10.65 -21.41 6.83
CA ALA A 25 10.92 -20.04 6.36
C ALA A 25 11.37 -19.97 4.89
N ALA A 26 11.78 -21.10 4.32
CA ALA A 26 12.29 -21.20 2.94
C ALA A 26 11.17 -21.28 1.87
N THR A 27 9.89 -21.13 2.24
CA THR A 27 8.80 -21.07 1.25
C THR A 27 8.92 -19.78 0.45
N GLU A 28 9.27 -19.90 -0.83
CA GLU A 28 9.13 -18.80 -1.79
C GLU A 28 7.72 -18.20 -1.69
N SER A 29 7.64 -16.88 -1.70
CA SER A 29 6.36 -16.19 -1.66
C SER A 29 5.44 -16.72 -2.76
N VAL A 30 4.27 -17.23 -2.39
CA VAL A 30 3.26 -17.74 -3.33
C VAL A 30 2.79 -16.64 -4.30
N PHE A 31 3.11 -15.38 -4.02
CA PHE A 31 2.70 -14.20 -4.78
C PHE A 31 3.81 -13.60 -5.64
N GLY A 32 5.03 -14.14 -5.60
CA GLY A 32 6.19 -13.64 -6.35
C GLY A 32 6.72 -12.33 -5.78
N ASP A 33 6.10 -11.21 -6.10
CA ASP A 33 6.54 -9.89 -5.67
C ASP A 33 6.15 -9.56 -4.23
N HIS A 34 7.10 -8.94 -3.54
CA HIS A 34 6.94 -8.46 -2.18
C HIS A 34 6.22 -7.10 -2.15
N ASP A 35 5.05 -7.04 -1.53
CA ASP A 35 4.30 -5.79 -1.33
C ASP A 35 3.64 -5.73 0.05
N ALA A 36 4.33 -5.13 1.01
CA ALA A 36 3.82 -4.96 2.37
C ALA A 36 2.52 -4.14 2.46
N ARG A 37 2.13 -3.47 1.37
CA ARG A 37 0.86 -2.73 1.29
C ARG A 37 -0.34 -3.61 0.97
N SER A 38 -0.11 -4.90 0.65
CA SER A 38 -1.14 -5.83 0.18
C SER A 38 -1.38 -6.95 1.18
N PHE A 39 -2.66 -7.27 1.38
CA PHE A 39 -3.13 -8.44 2.10
C PHE A 39 -3.92 -9.32 1.13
N ASP A 40 -3.56 -10.59 1.08
CA ASP A 40 -4.14 -11.57 0.19
C ASP A 40 -4.87 -12.67 0.95
N VAL A 41 -5.76 -13.36 0.26
CA VAL A 41 -6.42 -14.55 0.78
C VAL A 41 -5.77 -15.79 0.18
N VAL A 42 -5.42 -16.72 1.04
CA VAL A 42 -4.93 -18.06 0.67
C VAL A 42 -5.82 -19.14 1.24
N SER A 43 -5.86 -20.29 0.59
CA SER A 43 -6.38 -21.54 1.12
C SER A 43 -5.21 -22.43 1.54
N ILE A 44 -5.31 -23.04 2.70
CA ILE A 44 -4.27 -23.92 3.25
C ILE A 44 -4.93 -25.29 3.50
N ASP A 45 -4.43 -26.35 2.85
CA ASP A 45 -4.91 -27.71 3.06
C ASP A 45 -4.28 -28.34 4.32
N TYR A 46 -4.75 -29.54 4.70
CA TYR A 46 -4.22 -30.25 5.85
C TYR A 46 -2.78 -30.75 5.70
N ASN A 47 -2.21 -30.72 4.51
CA ASN A 47 -0.82 -31.06 4.26
C ASN A 47 0.07 -29.82 4.31
N GLY A 48 -0.51 -28.63 4.54
CA GLY A 48 0.20 -27.36 4.57
C GLY A 48 0.39 -26.74 3.18
N THR A 49 -0.24 -27.26 2.12
CA THR A 49 -0.16 -26.66 0.78
C THR A 49 -0.92 -25.34 0.76
N ILE A 50 -0.24 -24.28 0.37
CA ILE A 50 -0.81 -22.93 0.27
C ILE A 50 -1.20 -22.65 -1.17
N THR A 51 -2.46 -22.30 -1.39
CA THR A 51 -3.00 -21.94 -2.71
C THR A 51 -3.58 -20.52 -2.67
N PRO A 52 -3.11 -19.59 -3.54
CA PRO A 52 -3.68 -18.25 -3.62
C PRO A 52 -5.16 -18.29 -4.02
N VAL A 53 -5.99 -17.56 -3.30
CA VAL A 53 -7.39 -17.29 -3.65
C VAL A 53 -7.51 -15.92 -4.31
N THR A 54 -6.65 -14.97 -3.92
CA THR A 54 -6.47 -13.68 -4.56
C THR A 54 -5.04 -13.53 -5.06
N THR A 55 -4.85 -12.82 -6.17
CA THR A 55 -3.54 -12.62 -6.80
C THR A 55 -3.24 -11.15 -7.12
N ASP A 56 -4.29 -10.34 -7.27
CA ASP A 56 -4.14 -8.90 -7.52
C ASP A 56 -3.71 -8.17 -6.24
N PRO A 57 -2.73 -7.25 -6.31
CA PRO A 57 -2.37 -6.42 -5.17
C PRO A 57 -3.56 -5.66 -4.62
N GLY A 58 -3.79 -5.74 -3.30
CA GLY A 58 -4.94 -5.10 -2.68
C GLY A 58 -5.11 -5.44 -1.20
N GLN A 59 -6.23 -5.02 -0.65
CA GLN A 59 -6.66 -5.33 0.71
C GLN A 59 -7.81 -6.33 0.64
N TRP A 60 -7.50 -7.61 0.69
CA TRP A 60 -8.46 -8.69 0.46
C TRP A 60 -8.83 -9.41 1.74
N THR A 61 -10.09 -9.78 1.85
CA THR A 61 -10.64 -10.67 2.88
C THR A 61 -11.55 -11.69 2.23
N ALA A 62 -11.83 -12.79 2.94
CA ALA A 62 -12.78 -13.78 2.45
C ALA A 62 -13.57 -14.42 3.59
N SER A 63 -14.76 -14.89 3.24
CA SER A 63 -15.58 -15.75 4.09
C SER A 63 -15.98 -16.99 3.31
N ARG A 64 -15.93 -18.16 3.96
CA ARG A 64 -16.37 -19.44 3.39
C ARG A 64 -17.70 -19.87 4.00
N GLY A 65 -18.60 -20.30 3.15
CA GLY A 65 -19.86 -20.95 3.52
C GLY A 65 -20.03 -22.25 2.76
N GLU A 66 -21.18 -22.92 2.98
CA GLU A 66 -21.53 -24.18 2.28
C GLU A 66 -21.58 -24.02 0.76
N ARG A 67 -21.85 -22.82 0.27
CA ARG A 67 -22.01 -22.50 -1.15
C ARG A 67 -20.79 -21.82 -1.79
N GLY A 68 -19.60 -22.00 -1.22
CA GLY A 68 -18.36 -21.44 -1.74
C GLY A 68 -17.76 -20.32 -0.90
N ILE A 69 -16.91 -19.54 -1.53
CA ILE A 69 -16.15 -18.47 -0.90
C ILE A 69 -16.64 -17.11 -1.44
N VAL A 70 -16.86 -16.16 -0.56
CA VAL A 70 -17.02 -14.76 -0.94
C VAL A 70 -15.74 -14.03 -0.60
N VAL A 71 -15.07 -13.50 -1.63
CA VAL A 71 -13.91 -12.63 -1.51
C VAL A 71 -14.39 -11.19 -1.61
N SER A 72 -13.92 -10.33 -0.74
CA SER A 72 -14.15 -8.88 -0.85
C SER A 72 -12.87 -8.10 -0.56
N GLY A 73 -12.72 -6.96 -1.20
CA GLY A 73 -11.53 -6.14 -0.99
C GLY A 73 -11.52 -4.86 -1.80
N ARG A 74 -10.39 -4.18 -1.73
CA ARG A 74 -10.10 -2.93 -2.43
C ARG A 74 -8.68 -2.97 -2.96
N ASP A 75 -8.46 -2.31 -4.09
CA ASP A 75 -7.15 -2.12 -4.70
C ASP A 75 -6.92 -0.64 -5.10
N MET A 76 -5.79 -0.36 -5.75
CA MET A 76 -5.48 0.99 -6.24
C MET A 76 -6.17 1.33 -7.56
N ARG A 77 -6.76 0.35 -8.26
CA ARG A 77 -7.38 0.52 -9.57
C ARG A 77 -8.87 0.82 -9.50
N SER A 78 -9.50 0.52 -8.37
CA SER A 78 -10.94 0.63 -8.22
C SER A 78 -11.32 1.54 -7.05
N ALA A 79 -12.19 2.52 -7.35
CA ALA A 79 -12.79 3.37 -6.32
C ALA A 79 -13.74 2.59 -5.40
N ARG A 80 -14.35 1.50 -5.89
CA ARG A 80 -15.32 0.69 -5.15
C ARG A 80 -14.68 -0.52 -4.52
N ALA A 81 -15.28 -0.98 -3.41
CA ALA A 81 -15.03 -2.33 -2.95
C ALA A 81 -15.47 -3.34 -4.00
N GLN A 82 -14.63 -4.32 -4.24
CA GLN A 82 -14.90 -5.43 -5.15
C GLN A 82 -15.36 -6.64 -4.35
N MET A 83 -16.32 -7.39 -4.90
CA MET A 83 -16.77 -8.65 -4.31
C MET A 83 -16.88 -9.71 -5.39
N ARG A 84 -16.42 -10.93 -5.09
CA ARG A 84 -16.52 -12.10 -5.96
C ARG A 84 -17.02 -13.31 -5.18
N HIS A 85 -17.91 -14.06 -5.76
CA HIS A 85 -18.31 -15.39 -5.28
C HIS A 85 -17.56 -16.45 -6.06
N ILE A 86 -16.91 -17.36 -5.35
CA ILE A 86 -16.09 -18.44 -5.93
C ILE A 86 -16.70 -19.78 -5.50
N LEU A 87 -17.00 -20.64 -6.47
CA LEU A 87 -17.51 -22.01 -6.27
C LEU A 87 -16.74 -22.97 -7.16
N GLY A 88 -15.83 -23.74 -6.60
CA GLY A 88 -14.87 -24.55 -7.37
C GLY A 88 -14.03 -23.68 -8.29
N GLU A 89 -14.04 -23.96 -9.58
CA GLU A 89 -13.33 -23.19 -10.61
C GLU A 89 -14.14 -21.98 -11.15
N GLN A 90 -15.39 -21.84 -10.70
CA GLN A 90 -16.26 -20.76 -11.16
C GLN A 90 -16.10 -19.53 -10.27
N SER A 91 -16.01 -18.36 -10.88
CA SER A 91 -15.99 -17.08 -10.18
C SER A 91 -17.01 -16.12 -10.81
N ALA A 92 -17.79 -15.47 -9.98
CA ALA A 92 -18.78 -14.48 -10.37
C ALA A 92 -18.62 -13.18 -9.59
N THR A 93 -18.59 -12.04 -10.28
CA THR A 93 -18.55 -10.74 -9.65
C THR A 93 -19.91 -10.40 -9.06
N ILE A 94 -19.91 -9.92 -7.81
CA ILE A 94 -21.10 -9.35 -7.17
C ILE A 94 -21.05 -7.83 -7.43
N ALA A 95 -22.00 -7.33 -8.21
CA ALA A 95 -22.02 -5.93 -8.61
C ALA A 95 -22.21 -4.99 -7.41
N SER A 96 -21.40 -3.94 -7.35
CA SER A 96 -21.54 -2.87 -6.36
C SER A 96 -22.54 -1.83 -6.85
N THR A 97 -23.44 -1.39 -5.97
CA THR A 97 -24.36 -0.25 -6.20
C THR A 97 -23.88 1.03 -5.51
N ALA A 98 -22.69 1.01 -4.89
CA ALA A 98 -22.11 2.20 -4.26
C ALA A 98 -21.83 3.28 -5.30
N ALA A 99 -22.00 4.54 -4.91
CA ALA A 99 -21.56 5.68 -5.72
C ALA A 99 -20.04 5.70 -5.81
N GLU A 100 -19.50 6.20 -6.91
CA GLU A 100 -18.09 6.51 -7.05
C GLU A 100 -17.82 7.98 -6.71
N PRO A 101 -16.63 8.30 -6.15
CA PRO A 101 -16.31 9.68 -5.77
C PRO A 101 -16.11 10.60 -6.98
N GLY A 102 -15.92 10.03 -8.18
CA GLY A 102 -15.70 10.79 -9.42
C GLY A 102 -14.27 11.33 -9.58
N PHE A 103 -13.33 10.93 -8.75
CA PHE A 103 -11.92 11.27 -8.86
C PHE A 103 -11.02 10.09 -8.45
N THR A 104 -9.79 10.11 -8.92
CA THR A 104 -8.73 9.18 -8.51
C THR A 104 -7.68 9.94 -7.71
N PRO A 105 -7.28 9.47 -6.52
CA PRO A 105 -6.24 10.12 -5.74
C PRO A 105 -4.91 10.15 -6.49
N ASN A 106 -4.25 11.32 -6.48
CA ASN A 106 -2.91 11.51 -7.01
C ASN A 106 -1.88 11.12 -5.94
N VAL A 107 -1.70 9.81 -5.75
CA VAL A 107 -0.85 9.24 -4.72
C VAL A 107 0.38 8.55 -5.31
N THR A 108 1.54 8.86 -4.74
CA THR A 108 2.82 8.21 -5.06
C THR A 108 3.36 7.50 -3.83
N PHE A 109 3.82 6.27 -4.02
CA PHE A 109 4.42 5.49 -2.94
C PHE A 109 5.95 5.53 -3.03
N THR A 110 6.59 5.68 -1.88
CA THR A 110 8.05 5.68 -1.76
C THR A 110 8.47 5.15 -0.39
N ARG A 111 9.76 5.10 -0.14
CA ARG A 111 10.35 4.81 1.16
C ARG A 111 11.24 5.96 1.58
N LEU A 112 11.13 6.37 2.83
CA LEU A 112 11.85 7.52 3.38
C LEU A 112 12.83 7.11 4.47
N GLY A 113 13.95 7.80 4.50
CA GLY A 113 14.93 7.72 5.57
C GLY A 113 15.72 6.42 5.65
N GLU A 114 16.49 6.31 6.71
CA GLU A 114 17.35 5.16 7.01
C GLU A 114 16.53 3.90 7.29
N HIS A 115 15.41 4.05 8.00
CA HIS A 115 14.49 2.95 8.31
C HIS A 115 13.60 2.55 7.14
N GLN A 116 13.78 3.16 5.96
CA GLN A 116 12.99 2.82 4.75
C GLN A 116 11.48 2.83 5.04
N LEU A 117 11.00 3.93 5.64
CA LEU A 117 9.62 4.08 6.07
C LEU A 117 8.69 4.07 4.85
N TYR A 118 7.78 3.11 4.79
CA TYR A 118 6.76 3.10 3.74
C TYR A 118 5.94 4.37 3.80
N THR A 119 5.85 5.07 2.67
CA THR A 119 5.28 6.40 2.62
C THR A 119 4.36 6.57 1.42
N ALA A 120 3.18 7.15 1.66
CA ALA A 120 2.29 7.66 0.64
C ALA A 120 2.38 9.19 0.61
N ILE A 121 2.65 9.75 -0.57
CA ILE A 121 2.68 11.17 -0.84
C ILE A 121 1.51 11.48 -1.77
N ILE A 122 0.61 12.37 -1.34
CA ILE A 122 -0.58 12.75 -2.09
C ILE A 122 -0.43 14.21 -2.51
N ALA A 123 -0.40 14.43 -3.80
CA ALA A 123 -0.28 15.75 -4.42
C ALA A 123 -1.65 16.27 -4.86
N PRO A 124 -1.80 17.59 -5.10
CA PRO A 124 -3.00 18.14 -5.73
C PRO A 124 -3.37 17.39 -7.02
N SER A 125 -4.66 17.21 -7.26
CA SER A 125 -5.14 16.64 -8.52
C SER A 125 -4.83 17.57 -9.69
N PRO A 126 -4.79 17.06 -10.94
CA PRO A 126 -4.56 17.90 -12.12
C PRO A 126 -5.56 19.05 -12.27
N GLU A 127 -6.78 18.88 -11.76
CA GLU A 127 -7.86 19.86 -11.81
C GLU A 127 -7.80 20.89 -10.68
N SER A 128 -6.94 20.67 -9.69
CA SER A 128 -6.77 21.58 -8.55
C SER A 128 -6.10 22.89 -9.01
N PRO A 129 -6.49 24.05 -8.46
CA PRO A 129 -5.78 25.32 -8.70
C PRO A 129 -4.32 25.28 -8.21
N TYR A 130 -3.96 24.31 -7.41
CA TYR A 130 -2.62 24.10 -6.86
C TYR A 130 -1.79 23.04 -7.62
N ALA A 131 -2.32 22.44 -8.69
CA ALA A 131 -1.66 21.38 -9.46
C ALA A 131 -0.24 21.75 -9.93
N HIS A 132 0.00 23.02 -10.21
CA HIS A 132 1.28 23.55 -10.72
C HIS A 132 1.97 24.48 -9.72
N ALA A 133 1.61 24.42 -8.45
CA ALA A 133 2.26 25.23 -7.43
C ALA A 133 3.75 24.86 -7.29
N GLU A 134 4.63 25.87 -7.33
CA GLU A 134 6.07 25.63 -7.19
C GLU A 134 6.45 25.09 -5.81
N LYS A 135 5.66 25.44 -4.80
CA LYS A 135 5.88 25.07 -3.42
C LYS A 135 4.54 24.83 -2.72
N LEU A 136 4.47 23.74 -1.99
CA LEU A 136 3.31 23.36 -1.18
C LEU A 136 3.74 23.15 0.27
N PRO A 137 2.99 23.64 1.24
CA PRO A 137 3.18 23.26 2.63
C PRO A 137 2.90 21.76 2.81
N VAL A 138 3.69 21.10 3.65
CA VAL A 138 3.53 19.68 3.95
C VAL A 138 2.54 19.49 5.08
N LEU A 139 1.54 18.65 4.86
CA LEU A 139 0.62 18.16 5.89
C LEU A 139 0.97 16.71 6.22
N MET A 140 1.62 16.49 7.37
CA MET A 140 1.85 15.15 7.86
C MET A 140 0.58 14.55 8.46
N LYS A 141 0.24 13.31 8.05
CA LYS A 141 -0.86 12.50 8.59
C LYS A 141 -0.27 11.29 9.32
N PRO A 142 0.30 11.46 10.52
CA PRO A 142 0.98 10.38 11.20
C PRO A 142 -0.01 9.38 11.81
N TYR A 143 0.40 8.11 11.84
CA TYR A 143 -0.10 7.11 12.74
C TYR A 143 1.09 6.56 13.53
N GLY A 144 1.04 6.64 14.80
CA GLY A 144 2.11 6.16 15.68
C GLY A 144 1.56 5.13 16.64
N GLY A 145 1.51 3.86 16.25
CA GLY A 145 0.99 2.83 17.11
C GLY A 145 0.93 1.44 16.46
N PRO A 146 0.65 0.41 17.29
CA PRO A 146 0.59 -0.98 16.83
C PRO A 146 -0.75 -1.33 16.16
N GLY A 147 -0.75 -2.45 15.44
CA GLY A 147 -1.96 -3.12 14.97
C GLY A 147 -2.59 -2.53 13.71
N PHE A 148 -2.00 -1.51 13.11
CA PHE A 148 -2.50 -0.89 11.89
C PHE A 148 -1.36 -0.30 11.05
N GLN A 149 -1.58 -0.12 9.74
CA GLN A 149 -0.73 0.63 8.82
C GLN A 149 -1.59 1.54 7.95
N GLN A 150 -1.06 2.69 7.54
CA GLN A 150 -1.76 3.64 6.69
C GLN A 150 -1.35 3.57 5.23
N VAL A 151 -0.16 3.05 4.94
CA VAL A 151 0.32 2.91 3.57
C VAL A 151 -0.10 1.56 3.03
N ILE A 152 -1.28 1.51 2.45
CA ILE A 152 -1.95 0.28 1.97
C ILE A 152 -2.37 0.39 0.51
N ALA A 153 -2.48 -0.76 -0.18
CA ALA A 153 -2.92 -0.83 -1.57
C ALA A 153 -4.46 -0.72 -1.66
N SER A 154 -5.00 0.46 -1.36
CA SER A 154 -6.43 0.76 -1.41
C SER A 154 -6.67 2.21 -1.81
N GLN A 155 -7.20 2.44 -3.02
CA GLN A 155 -7.46 3.78 -3.54
C GLN A 155 -8.35 4.61 -2.61
N SER A 156 -9.41 4.03 -2.10
CA SER A 156 -10.39 4.73 -1.25
C SER A 156 -9.80 5.23 0.07
N PHE A 157 -8.67 4.68 0.51
CA PHE A 157 -8.01 5.09 1.74
C PHE A 157 -7.39 6.49 1.64
N TYR A 158 -7.13 6.95 0.41
CA TYR A 158 -6.47 8.22 0.15
C TYR A 158 -7.43 9.35 -0.24
N TRP A 159 -8.75 9.14 -0.24
CA TRP A 159 -9.74 10.17 -0.62
C TRP A 159 -9.70 11.41 0.28
N GLU A 160 -9.59 11.22 1.59
CA GLU A 160 -9.44 12.33 2.53
C GLU A 160 -8.13 13.08 2.29
N GLY A 161 -7.02 12.36 2.08
CA GLY A 161 -5.73 12.96 1.75
C GLY A 161 -5.78 13.78 0.47
N GLN A 162 -6.50 13.29 -0.56
CA GLN A 162 -6.69 14.03 -1.80
C GLN A 162 -7.47 15.32 -1.59
N TRP A 163 -8.50 15.28 -0.76
CA TRP A 163 -9.24 16.50 -0.44
C TRP A 163 -8.32 17.58 0.16
N TRP A 164 -7.46 17.20 1.11
CA TRP A 164 -6.48 18.11 1.69
C TRP A 164 -5.44 18.57 0.67
N ALA A 165 -4.98 17.69 -0.19
CA ALA A 165 -4.04 18.04 -1.24
C ALA A 165 -4.63 19.09 -2.19
N ASP A 166 -5.89 18.96 -2.55
CA ASP A 166 -6.59 19.92 -3.41
C ASP A 166 -6.88 21.28 -2.72
N GLN A 167 -6.68 21.37 -1.41
CA GLN A 167 -6.65 22.65 -0.68
C GLN A 167 -5.23 23.30 -0.67
N GLY A 168 -4.27 22.73 -1.35
CA GLY A 168 -2.93 23.31 -1.52
C GLY A 168 -1.87 22.75 -0.55
N PHE A 169 -2.02 21.50 -0.12
CA PHE A 169 -1.01 20.81 0.67
C PHE A 169 -0.33 19.69 -0.12
N LEU A 170 0.90 19.35 0.25
CA LEU A 170 1.48 18.05 -0.02
C LEU A 170 1.20 17.17 1.20
N VAL A 171 0.29 16.19 1.05
CA VAL A 171 -0.11 15.33 2.17
C VAL A 171 0.79 14.10 2.23
N VAL A 172 1.36 13.83 3.39
CA VAL A 172 2.33 12.75 3.59
C VAL A 172 1.89 11.86 4.74
N THR A 173 1.84 10.58 4.47
CA THR A 173 1.61 9.53 5.47
C THR A 173 2.80 8.58 5.44
N ALA A 174 3.47 8.39 6.57
CA ALA A 174 4.59 7.48 6.71
C ALA A 174 4.31 6.45 7.82
N ASP A 175 4.45 5.17 7.50
CA ASP A 175 4.34 4.06 8.44
C ASP A 175 5.68 3.85 9.13
N GLY A 176 5.76 4.24 10.40
CA GLY A 176 6.91 4.07 11.26
C GLY A 176 6.94 2.71 11.95
N ARG A 177 7.95 2.50 12.79
CA ARG A 177 8.09 1.29 13.61
C ARG A 177 6.88 1.09 14.50
N GLY A 178 6.52 -0.18 14.70
CA GLY A 178 5.30 -0.58 15.41
C GLY A 178 4.07 -0.75 14.51
N THR A 179 4.05 -0.18 13.30
CA THR A 179 2.98 -0.43 12.33
C THR A 179 3.05 -1.86 11.78
N THR A 180 1.91 -2.43 11.43
CA THR A 180 1.86 -3.77 10.83
C THR A 180 2.53 -3.81 9.46
N GLY A 181 2.91 -5.00 9.00
CA GLY A 181 3.30 -5.20 7.62
C GLY A 181 4.78 -5.44 7.37
N ARG A 182 5.62 -5.32 8.38
CA ARG A 182 7.07 -5.55 8.26
C ARG A 182 7.59 -6.62 9.21
N GLY A 183 6.67 -7.40 9.78
CA GLY A 183 6.97 -8.54 10.63
C GLY A 183 7.12 -8.21 12.11
N PRO A 184 7.18 -9.26 12.97
CA PRO A 184 7.09 -9.11 14.42
C PRO A 184 8.23 -8.33 15.07
N ALA A 185 9.42 -8.29 14.47
CA ALA A 185 10.53 -7.49 14.98
C ALA A 185 10.21 -6.00 14.88
N TRP A 186 9.74 -5.58 13.70
CA TRP A 186 9.31 -4.21 13.44
C TRP A 186 8.15 -3.78 14.35
N ASP A 187 7.15 -4.65 14.54
CA ASP A 187 6.01 -4.40 15.40
C ASP A 187 6.43 -4.18 16.86
N ARG A 188 7.48 -4.87 17.32
CA ARG A 188 7.97 -4.79 18.70
C ARG A 188 8.93 -3.64 18.99
N GLU A 189 9.43 -2.94 17.97
CA GLU A 189 10.36 -1.82 18.15
C GLU A 189 9.81 -0.70 19.05
N ILE A 190 8.49 -0.58 19.16
CA ILE A 190 7.81 0.39 20.01
C ILE A 190 7.48 -0.16 21.41
N PHE A 191 7.92 -1.37 21.76
CA PHE A 191 7.64 -1.97 23.05
C PHE A 191 8.34 -1.16 24.16
N GLU A 192 7.57 -0.76 25.17
CA GLU A 192 7.97 0.11 26.30
C GLU A 192 8.30 1.56 25.96
N ASP A 193 8.54 1.92 24.69
CA ASP A 193 8.83 3.31 24.26
C ASP A 193 8.12 3.69 22.94
N MET A 194 6.81 3.62 22.94
CA MET A 194 6.03 3.96 21.75
C MET A 194 6.20 5.43 21.34
N LYS A 195 6.23 6.34 22.30
CA LYS A 195 6.21 7.79 22.04
C LYS A 195 7.47 8.26 21.28
N ASP A 196 8.62 7.94 21.81
CA ASP A 196 9.89 8.50 21.30
C ASP A 196 10.28 7.81 19.97
N VAL A 197 10.06 6.51 19.86
CA VAL A 197 10.29 5.75 18.62
C VAL A 197 9.39 6.24 17.48
N THR A 198 8.08 6.35 17.71
CA THR A 198 7.16 6.79 16.65
C THR A 198 7.38 8.25 16.26
N LEU A 199 7.72 9.13 17.21
CA LEU A 199 8.05 10.51 16.92
C LEU A 199 9.33 10.62 16.09
N ALA A 200 10.37 9.84 16.44
CA ALA A 200 11.64 9.84 15.70
C ALA A 200 11.41 9.44 14.23
N ASP A 201 10.60 8.42 13.98
CA ASP A 201 10.28 7.99 12.63
C ASP A 201 9.54 9.06 11.82
N GLN A 202 8.61 9.79 12.42
CA GLN A 202 7.92 10.89 11.72
C GLN A 202 8.89 12.05 11.42
N VAL A 203 9.81 12.37 12.34
CA VAL A 203 10.85 13.38 12.11
C VAL A 203 11.81 12.93 11.01
N GLU A 204 12.20 11.65 10.99
CA GLU A 204 13.01 11.07 9.92
C GLU A 204 12.32 11.20 8.57
N ALA A 205 11.03 10.85 8.49
CA ALA A 205 10.24 10.98 7.26
C ALA A 205 10.23 12.42 6.74
N VAL A 206 10.00 13.40 7.62
CA VAL A 206 10.01 14.83 7.24
C VAL A 206 11.36 15.26 6.71
N ASN A 207 12.45 14.85 7.37
CA ASN A 207 13.80 15.23 6.97
C ASN A 207 14.23 14.60 5.64
N ALA A 208 13.77 13.39 5.35
CA ALA A 208 14.08 12.69 4.10
C ALA A 208 13.17 13.09 2.92
N LEU A 209 12.05 13.76 3.17
CA LEU A 209 11.06 14.09 2.17
C LEU A 209 11.58 14.97 1.02
N PRO A 210 12.38 16.04 1.23
CA PRO A 210 12.84 16.89 0.15
C PRO A 210 13.66 16.13 -0.90
N GLU A 211 14.57 15.26 -0.49
CA GLU A 211 15.35 14.43 -1.40
C GLU A 211 14.47 13.43 -2.18
N ALA A 212 13.53 12.80 -1.51
CA ALA A 212 12.59 11.87 -2.14
C ALA A 212 11.73 12.56 -3.20
N VAL A 213 11.21 13.75 -2.90
CA VAL A 213 10.42 14.54 -3.85
C VAL A 213 11.27 14.95 -5.05
N ALA A 214 12.52 15.39 -4.84
CA ALA A 214 13.44 15.74 -5.92
C ALA A 214 13.73 14.53 -6.84
N ARG A 215 13.95 13.35 -6.27
CA ARG A 215 14.16 12.09 -7.00
C ARG A 215 12.92 11.71 -7.82
N LEU A 216 11.73 11.74 -7.22
CA LEU A 216 10.48 11.40 -7.90
C LEU A 216 10.21 12.33 -9.09
N ASN A 217 10.50 13.64 -8.95
CA ASN A 217 10.37 14.60 -10.04
C ASN A 217 11.35 14.29 -11.18
N ALA A 218 12.60 13.97 -10.86
CA ALA A 218 13.60 13.60 -11.85
C ALA A 218 13.22 12.33 -12.63
N ASP A 219 12.64 11.34 -11.94
CA ASP A 219 12.14 10.10 -12.55
C ASP A 219 10.98 10.37 -13.52
N VAL A 220 10.04 11.26 -13.15
CA VAL A 220 8.94 11.69 -14.04
C VAL A 220 9.46 12.39 -15.27
N GLU A 221 10.40 13.33 -15.12
CA GLU A 221 11.02 14.06 -16.23
C GLU A 221 11.80 13.12 -17.18
N SER A 222 12.54 12.16 -16.61
CA SER A 222 13.27 11.15 -17.37
C SER A 222 12.35 10.26 -18.21
N ARG A 223 11.23 9.82 -17.64
CA ARG A 223 10.23 9.00 -18.36
C ARG A 223 9.55 9.81 -19.46
N ALA A 224 9.22 11.06 -19.21
CA ALA A 224 8.62 11.94 -20.21
C ALA A 224 9.57 12.26 -21.38
N ALA A 225 10.89 12.23 -21.16
CA ALA A 225 11.91 12.45 -22.18
C ALA A 225 12.23 11.21 -23.04
N GLN A 226 11.80 10.02 -22.64
CA GLN A 226 11.99 8.79 -23.41
C GLN A 226 10.93 8.69 -24.50
N PRO A 227 11.29 8.56 -25.81
CA PRO A 227 10.31 8.33 -26.86
C PRO A 227 9.60 7.00 -26.61
N ALA A 228 8.27 7.00 -26.71
CA ALA A 228 7.41 5.84 -26.51
C ALA A 228 7.88 4.67 -27.40
N ALA A 229 8.59 3.72 -26.81
CA ALA A 229 8.79 2.41 -27.41
C ALA A 229 7.41 1.71 -27.31
N GLY A 230 6.82 1.47 -28.49
CA GLY A 230 5.43 1.05 -28.65
C GLY A 230 5.00 -0.06 -27.70
N ASP A 231 4.17 0.32 -26.77
CA ASP A 231 3.18 -0.57 -26.18
C ASP A 231 2.00 0.28 -25.66
N GLN A 232 0.82 -0.01 -26.17
CA GLN A 232 -0.41 0.76 -25.97
C GLN A 232 -1.17 0.27 -24.72
N ALA A 233 -0.54 0.10 -23.57
CA ALA A 233 -1.23 -0.41 -22.39
C ALA A 233 -1.16 0.45 -21.11
N ASP A 234 -0.26 1.45 -20.98
CA ASP A 234 -0.03 2.11 -19.69
C ASP A 234 -0.15 3.65 -19.69
N ALA A 235 -0.94 4.24 -20.58
CA ALA A 235 -1.01 5.69 -20.76
C ALA A 235 -1.91 6.45 -19.76
N GLU A 236 -2.53 5.81 -18.76
CA GLU A 236 -3.58 6.47 -17.94
C GLU A 236 -3.22 6.77 -16.48
N ASN A 237 -1.99 6.61 -16.02
CA ASN A 237 -1.73 6.80 -14.57
C ASN A 237 -0.37 7.46 -14.27
N HIS A 238 -0.11 8.66 -14.78
CA HIS A 238 1.08 9.42 -14.41
C HIS A 238 0.72 10.63 -13.54
N PRO A 239 1.18 10.68 -12.28
CA PRO A 239 1.01 11.86 -11.44
C PRO A 239 1.87 13.04 -11.93
N PRO A 240 1.39 14.30 -11.79
CA PRO A 240 2.20 15.49 -12.05
C PRO A 240 3.36 15.63 -11.05
N ALA A 241 4.35 16.43 -11.40
CA ALA A 241 5.55 16.65 -10.60
C ALA A 241 5.24 17.20 -9.19
N LEU A 242 5.92 16.65 -8.19
CA LEU A 242 5.77 17.00 -6.78
C LEU A 242 6.77 18.08 -6.36
N ARG A 243 6.33 19.11 -5.65
CA ARG A 243 7.23 20.16 -5.12
C ARG A 243 6.90 20.48 -3.66
N ALA A 244 7.89 20.26 -2.77
CA ALA A 244 7.80 20.57 -1.34
C ALA A 244 8.53 21.85 -0.96
N THR A 245 8.07 22.54 0.07
CA THR A 245 8.80 23.62 0.73
C THR A 245 9.53 23.12 1.96
N SER A 246 10.77 23.49 2.12
CA SER A 246 11.52 23.42 3.39
C SER A 246 11.09 24.55 4.32
#